data_bab6900b5b8f392570e535d0abdbe47e
#
_entry.id   bab6900b5b8f392570e535d0abdbe47e
#
_cell.length_a   1.000
_cell.length_b   1.000
_cell.length_c   1.000
_cell.angle_alpha   90.00
_cell.angle_beta   90.00
_cell.angle_gamma   90.00
#
_symmetry.space_group_name_H-M   'P 1'
#
loop_
_entity.id
_entity.type
_entity.pdbx_description
1 polymer ?
#
loop_
_entity_poly.entity_id
_entity_poly.type
_entity_poly.pdbx_seq_one_letter_code
_entity_poly.pdbx_strand_id
1 'polypeptide(L)'
;MTFNEIIFKNFRQNLSHYAIYLFSLITSVVLYFSFVALKYAHKLNMTESYPIIKEGSQVGSYFLFFIIIAFLLYANVLFIKRRSYELALYQTLGLSKFNIIYILMLEQLLIFIITAILGIIIGIFGSKLLLMIVFTLLGIKEKVPIIFSLRAVFETLMLIGVAYFLTSAQNFILVFKQSISQMSKNNQVKETNHNKITFEEVVLGILGIVLITTGYYLSLNIVQYYDSIGTLMFILLSTVIGAYLFFKSSVSLVFKMVKKFRKGVISVNDVMFSSSIMYRIKKNAFSLTVMAIISAITVSVLCFAAISRASLSSEIKYTAPHDVTIKDQQKANQLASELNNQKIPHFYNYKEVIHTKLYKDNLFDVKSKQPYNVTITSDKYIPSTDLKRGQADLFVAEGSIKDLVKHKKHGKAVIGTKKHHVNIKLRKDINKIYFMTDVDLGGPTFVLNDKDYQEIRKYTKAKHIFSQFGFDLKHKKDALALEKAKNKVDKSIETRSEAISSISSLTGILLFVTSFLGITFLIAVCCIIYIKQIDETEDELENYSILRKLGFTQKDMARGLKFKIMFNFGLPLVIALSHAYFTSLAYMKLMGTTNQIPVFIVMGLYICMYAVFAVTAYNHSKRTIRHSI
;
A
#
# COMPACT_ATOMS: atom_id res chain seq x y z
N MET A 1 -24.01 -42.01 -23.57
CA MET A 1 -23.06 -41.00 -23.13
C MET A 1 -22.84 -41.14 -21.64
N THR A 2 -21.61 -41.38 -21.23
CA THR A 2 -21.30 -41.42 -19.79
C THR A 2 -21.31 -40.00 -19.22
N PHE A 3 -21.58 -39.87 -17.93
CA PHE A 3 -21.65 -38.58 -17.26
C PHE A 3 -20.33 -37.76 -17.44
N ASN A 4 -19.20 -38.47 -17.46
CA ASN A 4 -17.88 -37.87 -17.66
C ASN A 4 -17.67 -37.34 -19.11
N GLU A 5 -18.24 -38.00 -20.12
CA GLU A 5 -18.20 -37.52 -21.52
C GLU A 5 -18.96 -36.21 -21.69
N ILE A 6 -20.09 -36.07 -20.98
CA ILE A 6 -20.88 -34.83 -20.98
C ILE A 6 -20.07 -33.69 -20.38
N ILE A 7 -19.38 -33.92 -19.26
CA ILE A 7 -18.55 -32.91 -18.60
C ILE A 7 -17.40 -32.47 -19.50
N PHE A 8 -16.68 -33.40 -20.11
CA PHE A 8 -15.54 -33.06 -20.97
C PHE A 8 -15.99 -32.33 -22.26
N LYS A 9 -17.11 -32.74 -22.84
CA LYS A 9 -17.67 -32.09 -24.03
C LYS A 9 -18.15 -30.68 -23.69
N ASN A 10 -18.82 -30.51 -22.55
CA ASN A 10 -19.29 -29.20 -22.06
C ASN A 10 -18.09 -28.26 -21.76
N PHE A 11 -17.05 -28.78 -21.09
CA PHE A 11 -15.81 -28.05 -20.83
C PHE A 11 -15.19 -27.54 -22.14
N ARG A 12 -15.07 -28.40 -23.17
CA ARG A 12 -14.48 -28.04 -24.47
C ARG A 12 -15.31 -27.00 -25.23
N GLN A 13 -16.63 -27.10 -25.17
CA GLN A 13 -17.55 -26.15 -25.83
C GLN A 13 -17.52 -24.77 -25.16
N ASN A 14 -17.36 -24.72 -23.85
CA ASN A 14 -17.35 -23.50 -23.05
C ASN A 14 -15.95 -22.91 -22.80
N LEU A 15 -14.91 -23.43 -23.47
CA LEU A 15 -13.52 -23.02 -23.21
C LEU A 15 -13.30 -21.51 -23.44
N SER A 16 -13.99 -20.92 -24.40
CA SER A 16 -13.96 -19.47 -24.67
C SER A 16 -14.53 -18.65 -23.51
N HIS A 17 -15.56 -19.16 -22.84
CA HIS A 17 -16.15 -18.55 -21.66
C HIS A 17 -15.26 -18.69 -20.41
N TYR A 18 -14.44 -19.76 -20.34
CA TYR A 18 -13.47 -19.99 -19.26
C TYR A 18 -12.16 -19.25 -19.47
N ALA A 19 -11.84 -18.81 -20.69
CA ALA A 19 -10.52 -18.27 -21.04
C ALA A 19 -10.06 -17.14 -20.11
N ILE A 20 -10.95 -16.21 -19.77
CA ILE A 20 -10.63 -15.07 -18.93
C ILE A 20 -10.42 -15.51 -17.47
N TYR A 21 -11.28 -16.42 -17.00
CA TYR A 21 -11.16 -17.00 -15.67
C TYR A 21 -9.85 -17.80 -15.53
N LEU A 22 -9.56 -18.67 -16.51
CA LEU A 22 -8.30 -19.42 -16.59
C LEU A 22 -7.08 -18.49 -16.64
N PHE A 23 -7.12 -17.45 -17.46
CA PHE A 23 -6.04 -16.47 -17.56
C PHE A 23 -5.76 -15.81 -16.20
N SER A 24 -6.80 -15.39 -15.48
CA SER A 24 -6.67 -14.77 -14.18
C SER A 24 -6.11 -15.74 -13.12
N LEU A 25 -6.55 -17.01 -13.14
CA LEU A 25 -6.03 -18.07 -12.28
C LEU A 25 -4.55 -18.35 -12.56
N ILE A 26 -4.20 -18.58 -13.83
CA ILE A 26 -2.82 -18.86 -14.25
C ILE A 26 -1.92 -17.70 -13.85
N THR A 27 -2.30 -16.47 -14.13
CA THR A 27 -1.52 -15.28 -13.77
C THR A 27 -1.31 -15.19 -12.25
N SER A 28 -2.34 -15.46 -11.46
CA SER A 28 -2.24 -15.47 -9.99
C SER A 28 -1.25 -16.53 -9.49
N VAL A 29 -1.30 -17.74 -10.06
CA VAL A 29 -0.39 -18.83 -9.70
C VAL A 29 1.04 -18.54 -10.16
N VAL A 30 1.22 -17.98 -11.35
CA VAL A 30 2.53 -17.53 -11.86
C VAL A 30 3.16 -16.53 -10.90
N LEU A 31 2.41 -15.51 -10.50
CA LEU A 31 2.89 -14.46 -9.60
C LEU A 31 3.22 -15.04 -8.22
N TYR A 32 2.35 -15.88 -7.67
CA TYR A 32 2.59 -16.51 -6.38
C TYR A 32 3.83 -17.40 -6.39
N PHE A 33 3.91 -18.32 -7.35
CA PHE A 33 5.07 -19.22 -7.49
C PHE A 33 6.37 -18.44 -7.66
N SER A 34 6.36 -17.43 -8.56
CA SER A 34 7.55 -16.63 -8.85
C SER A 34 8.07 -15.93 -7.60
N PHE A 35 7.17 -15.43 -6.75
CA PHE A 35 7.52 -14.75 -5.51
C PHE A 35 7.97 -15.71 -4.41
N VAL A 36 7.26 -16.83 -4.25
CA VAL A 36 7.63 -17.88 -3.27
C VAL A 36 8.98 -18.51 -3.61
N ALA A 37 9.29 -18.68 -4.90
CA ALA A 37 10.58 -19.23 -5.33
C ALA A 37 11.79 -18.39 -4.85
N LEU A 38 11.61 -17.06 -4.66
CA LEU A 38 12.67 -16.20 -4.12
C LEU A 38 13.09 -16.58 -2.70
N LYS A 39 12.17 -17.08 -1.87
CA LYS A 39 12.46 -17.55 -0.49
C LYS A 39 13.49 -18.67 -0.47
N TYR A 40 13.54 -19.44 -1.57
CA TYR A 40 14.35 -20.64 -1.70
C TYR A 40 15.53 -20.47 -2.66
N ALA A 41 15.91 -19.25 -2.98
CA ALA A 41 17.02 -18.92 -3.86
C ALA A 41 18.37 -19.07 -3.15
N HIS A 42 18.87 -20.31 -3.00
CA HIS A 42 20.10 -20.62 -2.25
C HIS A 42 21.35 -19.83 -2.67
N LYS A 43 21.44 -19.37 -3.92
CA LYS A 43 22.58 -18.54 -4.38
C LYS A 43 22.61 -17.13 -3.75
N LEU A 44 21.52 -16.67 -3.17
CA LEU A 44 21.48 -15.42 -2.39
C LEU A 44 22.10 -15.58 -0.99
N ASN A 45 22.35 -16.82 -0.51
CA ASN A 45 22.89 -17.08 0.84
C ASN A 45 24.30 -16.49 1.05
N MET A 46 25.00 -16.12 -0.01
CA MET A 46 26.34 -15.51 0.07
C MET A 46 26.30 -13.98 0.18
N THR A 47 25.13 -13.37 0.10
CA THR A 47 24.97 -11.91 0.25
C THR A 47 24.47 -11.55 1.64
N GLU A 48 25.04 -10.51 2.26
CA GLU A 48 24.61 -9.99 3.57
C GLU A 48 23.13 -9.59 3.58
N SER A 49 22.56 -9.25 2.42
CA SER A 49 21.16 -8.88 2.25
C SER A 49 20.18 -10.05 2.16
N TYR A 50 20.65 -11.29 2.10
CA TYR A 50 19.80 -12.48 1.94
C TYR A 50 18.74 -12.67 3.05
N PRO A 51 19.08 -12.51 4.35
CA PRO A 51 18.08 -12.64 5.41
C PRO A 51 16.88 -11.73 5.20
N ILE A 52 17.12 -10.50 4.78
CA ILE A 52 16.10 -9.48 4.57
C ILE A 52 15.22 -9.83 3.36
N ILE A 53 15.82 -10.31 2.26
CA ILE A 53 15.07 -10.78 1.08
C ILE A 53 14.18 -11.95 1.45
N LYS A 54 14.71 -12.90 2.21
CA LYS A 54 13.99 -14.10 2.66
C LYS A 54 12.80 -13.72 3.54
N GLU A 55 13.01 -12.89 4.57
CA GLU A 55 11.94 -12.43 5.47
C GLU A 55 10.91 -11.58 4.73
N GLY A 56 11.33 -10.62 3.91
CA GLY A 56 10.45 -9.82 3.08
C GLY A 56 9.62 -10.66 2.11
N SER A 57 10.23 -11.65 1.46
CA SER A 57 9.54 -12.59 0.58
C SER A 57 8.59 -13.51 1.35
N GLN A 58 8.93 -13.90 2.58
CA GLN A 58 8.06 -14.70 3.43
C GLN A 58 6.81 -13.92 3.84
N VAL A 59 6.96 -12.72 4.37
CA VAL A 59 5.83 -11.84 4.73
C VAL A 59 4.97 -11.55 3.51
N GLY A 60 5.59 -11.17 2.39
CA GLY A 60 4.89 -10.90 1.14
C GLY A 60 4.14 -12.12 0.60
N SER A 61 4.69 -13.34 0.73
CA SER A 61 4.01 -14.58 0.30
C SER A 61 2.74 -14.85 1.11
N TYR A 62 2.71 -14.53 2.42
CA TYR A 62 1.48 -14.65 3.21
C TYR A 62 0.41 -13.65 2.74
N PHE A 63 0.80 -12.39 2.51
CA PHE A 63 -0.14 -11.41 1.96
C PHE A 63 -0.70 -11.85 0.60
N LEU A 64 0.19 -12.31 -0.31
CA LEU A 64 -0.23 -12.84 -1.61
C LEU A 64 -1.17 -14.02 -1.48
N PHE A 65 -0.92 -14.95 -0.56
CA PHE A 65 -1.77 -16.09 -0.30
C PHE A 65 -3.21 -15.68 0.01
N PHE A 66 -3.39 -14.80 1.00
CA PHE A 66 -4.73 -14.35 1.40
C PHE A 66 -5.43 -13.55 0.28
N ILE A 67 -4.71 -12.69 -0.42
CA ILE A 67 -5.29 -11.85 -1.46
C ILE A 67 -5.67 -12.67 -2.69
N ILE A 68 -4.82 -13.60 -3.10
CA ILE A 68 -5.13 -14.50 -4.21
C ILE A 68 -6.35 -15.37 -3.87
N ILE A 69 -6.45 -15.91 -2.66
CA ILE A 69 -7.64 -16.65 -2.24
C ILE A 69 -8.88 -15.76 -2.27
N ALA A 70 -8.84 -14.55 -1.70
CA ALA A 70 -9.97 -13.64 -1.74
C ALA A 70 -10.37 -13.29 -3.18
N PHE A 71 -9.40 -13.06 -4.06
CA PHE A 71 -9.62 -12.85 -5.49
C PHE A 71 -10.27 -14.06 -6.16
N LEU A 72 -9.77 -15.27 -5.92
CA LEU A 72 -10.30 -16.50 -6.53
C LEU A 72 -11.73 -16.79 -6.08
N LEU A 73 -12.03 -16.57 -4.80
CA LEU A 73 -13.40 -16.69 -4.27
C LEU A 73 -14.35 -15.69 -4.95
N TYR A 74 -13.92 -14.47 -5.14
CA TYR A 74 -14.74 -13.46 -5.82
C TYR A 74 -14.93 -13.80 -7.31
N ALA A 75 -13.86 -14.18 -8.00
CA ALA A 75 -13.91 -14.59 -9.40
C ALA A 75 -14.83 -15.83 -9.60
N ASN A 76 -14.80 -16.78 -8.66
CA ASN A 76 -15.67 -17.94 -8.69
C ASN A 76 -17.16 -17.58 -8.55
N VAL A 77 -17.52 -16.60 -7.69
CA VAL A 77 -18.92 -16.13 -7.59
C VAL A 77 -19.42 -15.60 -8.94
N LEU A 78 -18.60 -14.79 -9.60
CA LEU A 78 -18.95 -14.25 -10.93
C LEU A 78 -19.06 -15.36 -11.97
N PHE A 79 -18.17 -16.34 -11.91
CA PHE A 79 -18.17 -17.50 -12.80
C PHE A 79 -19.45 -18.34 -12.64
N ILE A 80 -19.84 -18.70 -11.42
CA ILE A 80 -21.07 -19.45 -11.15
C ILE A 80 -22.31 -18.67 -11.54
N LYS A 81 -22.35 -17.37 -11.24
CA LYS A 81 -23.47 -16.51 -11.62
C LYS A 81 -23.69 -16.51 -13.13
N ARG A 82 -22.64 -16.48 -13.93
CA ARG A 82 -22.72 -16.53 -15.40
C ARG A 82 -23.33 -17.84 -15.90
N ARG A 83 -23.09 -18.94 -15.19
CA ARG A 83 -23.62 -20.28 -15.54
C ARG A 83 -24.96 -20.61 -14.90
N SER A 84 -25.53 -19.68 -14.13
CA SER A 84 -26.78 -19.95 -13.37
C SER A 84 -27.93 -20.42 -14.25
N TYR A 85 -28.02 -19.93 -15.50
CA TYR A 85 -29.03 -20.38 -16.45
C TYR A 85 -28.82 -21.84 -16.91
N GLU A 86 -27.59 -22.23 -17.25
CA GLU A 86 -27.25 -23.62 -17.60
C GLU A 86 -27.55 -24.57 -16.43
N LEU A 87 -27.19 -24.16 -15.20
CA LEU A 87 -27.46 -24.93 -13.99
C LEU A 87 -28.96 -25.08 -13.71
N ALA A 88 -29.75 -24.03 -13.98
CA ALA A 88 -31.22 -24.10 -13.90
C ALA A 88 -31.80 -25.09 -14.95
N LEU A 89 -31.25 -25.06 -16.18
CA LEU A 89 -31.66 -26.01 -17.21
C LEU A 89 -31.38 -27.46 -16.81
N TYR A 90 -30.21 -27.75 -16.22
CA TYR A 90 -29.91 -29.09 -15.71
C TYR A 90 -30.90 -29.53 -14.62
N GLN A 91 -31.31 -28.62 -13.73
CA GLN A 91 -32.32 -28.92 -12.74
C GLN A 91 -33.71 -29.19 -13.35
N THR A 92 -34.12 -28.44 -14.37
CA THR A 92 -35.40 -28.65 -15.07
C THR A 92 -35.40 -29.96 -15.86
N LEU A 93 -34.22 -30.43 -16.30
CA LEU A 93 -34.06 -31.75 -16.94
C LEU A 93 -33.98 -32.90 -15.92
N GLY A 94 -34.18 -32.65 -14.60
CA GLY A 94 -34.28 -33.66 -13.57
C GLY A 94 -32.96 -33.99 -12.83
N LEU A 95 -31.88 -33.28 -13.07
CA LEU A 95 -30.63 -33.46 -12.32
C LEU A 95 -30.80 -32.97 -10.88
N SER A 96 -30.39 -33.81 -9.91
CA SER A 96 -30.38 -33.41 -8.50
C SER A 96 -29.33 -32.30 -8.23
N LYS A 97 -29.55 -31.53 -7.16
CA LYS A 97 -28.56 -30.51 -6.74
C LYS A 97 -27.18 -31.13 -6.47
N PHE A 98 -27.12 -32.33 -5.94
CA PHE A 98 -25.86 -33.04 -5.71
C PHE A 98 -25.12 -33.38 -7.00
N ASN A 99 -25.85 -33.81 -8.06
CA ASN A 99 -25.27 -34.10 -9.37
C ASN A 99 -24.70 -32.82 -10.00
N ILE A 100 -25.38 -31.69 -9.85
CA ILE A 100 -24.92 -30.40 -10.35
C ILE A 100 -23.65 -29.95 -9.61
N ILE A 101 -23.59 -30.10 -8.29
CA ILE A 101 -22.38 -29.79 -7.51
C ILE A 101 -21.23 -30.69 -7.94
N TYR A 102 -21.49 -31.98 -8.13
CA TYR A 102 -20.46 -32.92 -8.59
C TYR A 102 -19.88 -32.53 -9.97
N ILE A 103 -20.74 -32.12 -10.91
CA ILE A 103 -20.30 -31.58 -12.22
C ILE A 103 -19.40 -30.36 -12.01
N LEU A 104 -19.86 -29.38 -11.22
CA LEU A 104 -19.11 -28.16 -10.97
C LEU A 104 -17.76 -28.45 -10.28
N MET A 105 -17.70 -29.37 -9.32
CA MET A 105 -16.46 -29.74 -8.65
C MET A 105 -15.47 -30.42 -9.59
N LEU A 106 -15.92 -31.31 -10.50
CA LEU A 106 -15.05 -31.95 -11.47
C LEU A 106 -14.51 -30.96 -12.51
N GLU A 107 -15.38 -30.11 -13.07
CA GLU A 107 -14.94 -29.06 -13.99
C GLU A 107 -13.93 -28.12 -13.35
N GLN A 108 -14.20 -27.70 -12.13
CA GLN A 108 -13.30 -26.84 -11.35
C GLN A 108 -11.97 -27.53 -11.06
N LEU A 109 -11.98 -28.83 -10.73
CA LEU A 109 -10.77 -29.62 -10.53
C LEU A 109 -9.89 -29.60 -11.79
N LEU A 110 -10.47 -29.81 -12.97
CA LEU A 110 -9.76 -29.76 -14.24
C LEU A 110 -9.15 -28.37 -14.48
N ILE A 111 -9.91 -27.31 -14.22
CA ILE A 111 -9.43 -25.93 -14.32
C ILE A 111 -8.22 -25.70 -13.41
N PHE A 112 -8.29 -26.13 -12.15
CA PHE A 112 -7.23 -25.96 -11.18
C PHE A 112 -5.97 -26.80 -11.50
N ILE A 113 -6.14 -28.02 -12.05
CA ILE A 113 -5.01 -28.83 -12.52
C ILE A 113 -4.28 -28.16 -13.69
N ILE A 114 -5.03 -27.69 -14.70
CA ILE A 114 -4.45 -26.95 -15.84
C ILE A 114 -3.72 -25.70 -15.34
N THR A 115 -4.36 -24.97 -14.43
CA THR A 115 -3.79 -23.76 -13.81
C THR A 115 -2.50 -24.06 -13.04
N ALA A 116 -2.46 -25.17 -12.28
CA ALA A 116 -1.27 -25.60 -11.55
C ALA A 116 -0.10 -25.88 -12.48
N ILE A 117 -0.34 -26.69 -13.53
CA ILE A 117 0.70 -27.08 -14.49
C ILE A 117 1.24 -25.85 -15.22
N LEU A 118 0.37 -25.09 -15.87
CA LEU A 118 0.78 -23.91 -16.65
C LEU A 118 1.34 -22.80 -15.75
N GLY A 119 0.72 -22.57 -14.60
CA GLY A 119 1.13 -21.54 -13.66
C GLY A 119 2.51 -21.80 -13.07
N ILE A 120 2.82 -23.04 -12.70
CA ILE A 120 4.14 -23.41 -12.18
C ILE A 120 5.20 -23.36 -13.29
N ILE A 121 4.93 -23.89 -14.48
CA ILE A 121 5.87 -23.87 -15.61
C ILE A 121 6.24 -22.43 -15.97
N ILE A 122 5.24 -21.56 -16.18
CA ILE A 122 5.48 -20.15 -16.50
C ILE A 122 6.10 -19.43 -15.30
N GLY A 123 5.69 -19.77 -14.07
CA GLY A 123 6.21 -19.22 -12.84
C GLY A 123 7.71 -19.48 -12.60
N ILE A 124 8.24 -20.61 -13.09
CA ILE A 124 9.70 -20.89 -13.07
C ILE A 124 10.45 -19.82 -13.87
N PHE A 125 9.97 -19.45 -15.06
CA PHE A 125 10.56 -18.36 -15.84
C PHE A 125 10.33 -16.99 -15.18
N GLY A 126 9.13 -16.77 -14.61
CA GLY A 126 8.80 -15.58 -13.84
C GLY A 126 9.74 -15.39 -12.64
N SER A 127 10.09 -16.44 -11.93
CA SER A 127 11.01 -16.37 -10.79
C SER A 127 12.42 -15.91 -11.21
N LYS A 128 12.88 -16.30 -12.40
CA LYS A 128 14.15 -15.81 -12.96
C LYS A 128 14.10 -14.31 -13.23
N LEU A 129 13.01 -13.82 -13.84
CA LEU A 129 12.84 -12.39 -14.09
C LEU A 129 12.84 -11.58 -12.78
N LEU A 130 12.12 -12.06 -11.77
CA LEU A 130 12.09 -11.41 -10.46
C LEU A 130 13.49 -11.37 -9.81
N LEU A 131 14.22 -12.47 -9.88
CA LEU A 131 15.59 -12.54 -9.34
C LEU A 131 16.53 -11.59 -10.07
N MET A 132 16.39 -11.44 -11.40
CA MET A 132 17.13 -10.43 -12.17
C MET A 132 16.87 -9.01 -11.67
N ILE A 133 15.63 -8.68 -11.39
CA ILE A 133 15.25 -7.37 -10.83
C ILE A 133 15.90 -7.19 -9.44
N VAL A 134 15.82 -8.19 -8.56
CA VAL A 134 16.45 -8.15 -7.23
C VAL A 134 17.96 -7.96 -7.34
N PHE A 135 18.65 -8.71 -8.20
CA PHE A 135 20.10 -8.57 -8.41
C PHE A 135 20.48 -7.18 -8.90
N THR A 136 19.70 -6.63 -9.83
CA THR A 136 19.92 -5.27 -10.34
C THR A 136 19.74 -4.22 -9.23
N LEU A 137 18.71 -4.36 -8.39
CA LEU A 137 18.45 -3.45 -7.27
C LEU A 137 19.54 -3.52 -6.18
N LEU A 138 20.11 -4.71 -5.96
CA LEU A 138 21.20 -4.93 -5.01
C LEU A 138 22.59 -4.64 -5.58
N GLY A 139 22.69 -4.32 -6.88
CA GLY A 139 23.98 -4.10 -7.56
C GLY A 139 24.83 -5.37 -7.73
N ILE A 140 24.23 -6.55 -7.64
CA ILE A 140 24.90 -7.84 -7.79
C ILE A 140 25.12 -8.13 -9.28
N LYS A 141 26.38 -8.26 -9.72
CA LYS A 141 26.75 -8.50 -11.13
C LYS A 141 26.91 -9.98 -11.50
N GLU A 142 26.27 -10.89 -10.80
CA GLU A 142 26.34 -12.32 -11.08
C GLU A 142 25.27 -12.78 -12.08
N LYS A 143 25.54 -13.93 -12.75
CA LYS A 143 24.56 -14.56 -13.65
C LYS A 143 23.40 -15.13 -12.83
N VAL A 144 22.19 -14.72 -13.18
CA VAL A 144 20.96 -15.17 -12.52
C VAL A 144 20.60 -16.59 -12.95
N PRO A 145 20.57 -17.56 -12.03
CA PRO A 145 20.14 -18.92 -12.34
C PRO A 145 18.63 -19.03 -12.46
N ILE A 146 18.16 -20.09 -13.07
CA ILE A 146 16.76 -20.52 -12.97
C ILE A 146 16.59 -21.17 -11.58
N ILE A 147 15.58 -20.70 -10.82
CA ILE A 147 15.27 -21.27 -9.51
C ILE A 147 14.21 -22.35 -9.70
N PHE A 148 14.55 -23.57 -9.37
CA PHE A 148 13.59 -24.65 -9.18
C PHE A 148 13.65 -25.12 -7.74
N SER A 149 12.54 -25.03 -7.04
CA SER A 149 12.43 -25.46 -5.64
C SER A 149 11.17 -26.28 -5.44
N LEU A 150 11.35 -27.55 -5.03
CA LEU A 150 10.23 -28.42 -4.67
C LEU A 150 9.37 -27.82 -3.53
N ARG A 151 9.98 -27.06 -2.61
CA ARG A 151 9.24 -26.39 -1.54
C ARG A 151 8.33 -25.30 -2.09
N ALA A 152 8.80 -24.52 -3.08
CA ALA A 152 7.97 -23.53 -3.74
C ALA A 152 6.81 -24.16 -4.52
N VAL A 153 7.05 -25.29 -5.18
CA VAL A 153 6.00 -26.10 -5.83
C VAL A 153 4.98 -26.54 -4.80
N PHE A 154 5.42 -27.10 -3.67
CA PHE A 154 4.53 -27.59 -2.61
C PHE A 154 3.67 -26.45 -2.01
N GLU A 155 4.26 -25.30 -1.68
CA GLU A 155 3.51 -24.13 -1.17
C GLU A 155 2.48 -23.63 -2.20
N THR A 156 2.83 -23.65 -3.49
CA THR A 156 1.91 -23.25 -4.56
C THR A 156 0.77 -24.27 -4.74
N LEU A 157 1.06 -25.57 -4.67
CA LEU A 157 0.02 -26.60 -4.68
C LEU A 157 -0.87 -26.51 -3.45
N MET A 158 -0.32 -26.15 -2.28
CA MET A 158 -1.10 -25.89 -1.08
C MET A 158 -2.07 -24.72 -1.26
N LEU A 159 -1.60 -23.59 -1.85
CA LEU A 159 -2.49 -22.48 -2.21
C LEU A 159 -3.64 -22.93 -3.10
N ILE A 160 -3.32 -23.69 -4.17
CA ILE A 160 -4.30 -24.18 -5.14
C ILE A 160 -5.29 -25.14 -4.47
N GLY A 161 -4.79 -26.05 -3.61
CA GLY A 161 -5.63 -26.98 -2.85
C GLY A 161 -6.61 -26.25 -1.91
N VAL A 162 -6.13 -25.26 -1.16
CA VAL A 162 -6.97 -24.43 -0.30
C VAL A 162 -8.00 -23.63 -1.12
N ALA A 163 -7.57 -23.04 -2.24
CA ALA A 163 -8.47 -22.32 -3.14
C ALA A 163 -9.55 -23.25 -3.72
N TYR A 164 -9.19 -24.44 -4.16
CA TYR A 164 -10.14 -25.44 -4.66
C TYR A 164 -11.16 -25.83 -3.59
N PHE A 165 -10.69 -26.13 -2.36
CA PHE A 165 -11.58 -26.48 -1.26
C PHE A 165 -12.57 -25.36 -0.93
N LEU A 166 -12.08 -24.13 -0.79
CA LEU A 166 -12.93 -22.97 -0.45
C LEU A 166 -13.91 -22.62 -1.57
N THR A 167 -13.49 -22.67 -2.83
CA THR A 167 -14.37 -22.43 -3.98
C THR A 167 -15.41 -23.54 -4.14
N SER A 168 -15.05 -24.80 -3.87
CA SER A 168 -15.99 -25.92 -3.86
C SER A 168 -17.04 -25.76 -2.76
N ALA A 169 -16.63 -25.39 -1.54
CA ALA A 169 -17.55 -25.09 -0.45
C ALA A 169 -18.49 -23.92 -0.80
N GLN A 170 -17.96 -22.89 -1.44
CA GLN A 170 -18.75 -21.74 -1.93
C GLN A 170 -19.78 -22.17 -2.97
N ASN A 171 -19.41 -23.03 -3.92
CA ASN A 171 -20.32 -23.58 -4.94
C ASN A 171 -21.44 -24.38 -4.30
N PHE A 172 -21.11 -25.22 -3.31
CA PHE A 172 -22.09 -25.95 -2.53
C PHE A 172 -23.13 -24.99 -1.91
N ILE A 173 -22.67 -23.96 -1.21
CA ILE A 173 -23.55 -22.98 -0.55
C ILE A 173 -24.43 -22.26 -1.59
N LEU A 174 -23.86 -21.83 -2.72
CA LEU A 174 -24.58 -21.10 -3.76
C LEU A 174 -25.68 -21.96 -4.40
N VAL A 175 -25.39 -23.20 -4.79
CA VAL A 175 -26.36 -24.10 -5.44
C VAL A 175 -27.47 -24.51 -4.46
N PHE A 176 -27.14 -24.75 -3.17
CA PHE A 176 -28.16 -25.10 -2.18
C PHE A 176 -29.10 -23.96 -1.82
N LYS A 177 -28.58 -22.73 -1.73
CA LYS A 177 -29.36 -21.53 -1.37
C LYS A 177 -30.28 -21.02 -2.49
N GLN A 178 -29.95 -21.29 -3.75
CA GLN A 178 -30.73 -20.80 -4.88
C GLN A 178 -31.86 -21.76 -5.25
N SER A 179 -33.09 -21.22 -5.44
CA SER A 179 -34.21 -21.96 -6.02
C SER A 179 -34.15 -21.94 -7.54
N ILE A 180 -34.74 -22.94 -8.22
CA ILE A 180 -34.82 -23.03 -9.70
C ILE A 180 -35.38 -21.73 -10.29
N SER A 181 -36.46 -21.22 -9.68
CA SER A 181 -37.07 -19.96 -10.11
C SER A 181 -36.13 -18.74 -9.95
N GLN A 182 -35.27 -18.73 -8.94
CA GLN A 182 -34.28 -17.65 -8.77
C GLN A 182 -33.12 -17.77 -9.76
N MET A 183 -32.67 -18.99 -10.06
CA MET A 183 -31.64 -19.25 -11.06
C MET A 183 -32.10 -18.88 -12.48
N SER A 184 -33.36 -19.23 -12.83
CA SER A 184 -33.96 -18.91 -14.13
C SER A 184 -34.37 -17.44 -14.27
N LYS A 185 -34.81 -16.79 -13.17
CA LYS A 185 -35.29 -15.39 -13.16
C LYS A 185 -34.22 -14.36 -12.80
N ASN A 186 -32.95 -14.76 -12.65
CA ASN A 186 -31.88 -13.80 -12.30
C ASN A 186 -31.74 -12.62 -13.27
N ASN A 187 -32.31 -12.75 -14.47
CA ASN A 187 -32.35 -11.69 -15.49
C ASN A 187 -33.63 -10.86 -15.45
N GLN A 188 -34.71 -11.28 -14.75
CA GLN A 188 -35.95 -10.53 -14.65
C GLN A 188 -36.14 -9.99 -13.23
N VAL A 189 -35.34 -8.99 -12.87
CA VAL A 189 -35.59 -8.25 -11.61
C VAL A 189 -36.75 -7.31 -11.86
N LYS A 190 -37.90 -7.55 -11.20
CA LYS A 190 -39.01 -6.59 -11.15
C LYS A 190 -38.45 -5.24 -10.71
N GLU A 191 -38.50 -4.26 -11.61
CA GLU A 191 -38.26 -2.86 -11.28
C GLU A 191 -39.33 -2.41 -10.27
N THR A 192 -39.09 -2.61 -9.01
CA THR A 192 -39.89 -1.94 -8.00
C THR A 192 -39.54 -0.45 -8.07
N ASN A 193 -40.59 0.36 -8.20
CA ASN A 193 -40.52 1.83 -8.37
C ASN A 193 -39.83 2.50 -7.16
N HIS A 194 -38.50 2.45 -7.09
CA HIS A 194 -37.69 3.06 -6.02
C HIS A 194 -37.30 4.53 -6.33
N ASN A 195 -38.23 5.27 -6.96
CA ASN A 195 -38.01 6.71 -7.26
C ASN A 195 -38.08 7.61 -6.02
N LYS A 196 -38.62 7.13 -4.92
CA LYS A 196 -38.72 7.93 -3.67
C LYS A 196 -37.42 7.87 -2.89
N ILE A 197 -36.97 9.02 -2.39
CA ILE A 197 -35.86 9.11 -1.44
C ILE A 197 -36.38 8.61 -0.10
N THR A 198 -35.79 7.54 0.44
CA THR A 198 -36.14 7.01 1.75
C THR A 198 -35.30 7.68 2.84
N PHE A 199 -35.86 7.84 4.02
CA PHE A 199 -35.13 8.42 5.17
C PHE A 199 -33.87 7.60 5.49
N GLU A 200 -33.94 6.26 5.43
CA GLU A 200 -32.79 5.38 5.62
C GLU A 200 -31.66 5.66 4.62
N GLU A 201 -31.99 5.89 3.34
CA GLU A 201 -30.96 6.21 2.34
C GLU A 201 -30.24 7.54 2.66
N VAL A 202 -30.99 8.53 3.17
CA VAL A 202 -30.41 9.83 3.57
C VAL A 202 -29.46 9.64 4.75
N VAL A 203 -29.93 8.96 5.80
CA VAL A 203 -29.13 8.73 7.03
C VAL A 203 -27.86 7.92 6.70
N LEU A 204 -28.00 6.79 6.00
CA LEU A 204 -26.86 5.95 5.64
C LEU A 204 -25.91 6.65 4.66
N GLY A 205 -26.45 7.45 3.75
CA GLY A 205 -25.64 8.23 2.81
C GLY A 205 -24.79 9.30 3.49
N ILE A 206 -25.39 10.07 4.41
CA ILE A 206 -24.67 11.06 5.21
C ILE A 206 -23.65 10.37 6.12
N LEU A 207 -24.03 9.29 6.79
CA LEU A 207 -23.15 8.51 7.65
C LEU A 207 -21.91 8.00 6.89
N GLY A 208 -22.08 7.52 5.65
CA GLY A 208 -20.97 7.09 4.82
C GLY A 208 -19.96 8.21 4.54
N ILE A 209 -20.44 9.41 4.20
CA ILE A 209 -19.59 10.59 3.97
C ILE A 209 -18.89 11.01 5.27
N VAL A 210 -19.63 11.06 6.38
CA VAL A 210 -19.07 11.42 7.69
C VAL A 210 -17.98 10.44 8.12
N LEU A 211 -18.18 9.15 7.94
CA LEU A 211 -17.16 8.14 8.29
C LEU A 211 -15.89 8.30 7.45
N ILE A 212 -16.00 8.51 6.13
CA ILE A 212 -14.85 8.74 5.25
C ILE A 212 -14.12 10.02 5.68
N THR A 213 -14.83 11.12 5.85
CA THR A 213 -14.22 12.41 6.22
C THR A 213 -13.57 12.38 7.59
N THR A 214 -14.17 11.68 8.56
CA THR A 214 -13.58 11.47 9.89
C THR A 214 -12.31 10.62 9.80
N GLY A 215 -12.32 9.54 9.01
CA GLY A 215 -11.13 8.73 8.76
C GLY A 215 -10.01 9.54 8.12
N TYR A 216 -10.30 10.40 7.15
CA TYR A 216 -9.31 11.29 6.54
C TYR A 216 -8.79 12.35 7.51
N TYR A 217 -9.66 12.96 8.31
CA TYR A 217 -9.25 13.91 9.33
C TYR A 217 -8.31 13.29 10.35
N LEU A 218 -8.61 12.09 10.85
CA LEU A 218 -7.75 11.37 11.77
C LEU A 218 -6.43 10.96 11.10
N SER A 219 -6.46 10.54 9.84
CA SER A 219 -5.27 10.22 9.05
C SER A 219 -4.34 11.42 8.90
N LEU A 220 -4.89 12.61 8.61
CA LEU A 220 -4.12 13.85 8.54
C LEU A 220 -3.52 14.28 9.89
N ASN A 221 -4.13 13.89 10.99
CA ASN A 221 -3.66 14.20 12.35
C ASN A 221 -3.13 12.96 13.08
N ILE A 222 -2.66 11.97 12.30
CA ILE A 222 -2.21 10.65 12.82
C ILE A 222 -1.22 10.80 13.97
N VAL A 223 -0.31 11.75 13.85
CA VAL A 223 0.72 12.03 14.83
C VAL A 223 0.16 12.46 16.21
N GLN A 224 -0.98 13.15 16.24
CA GLN A 224 -1.62 13.60 17.49
C GLN A 224 -2.44 12.51 18.18
N TYR A 225 -2.90 11.51 17.39
CA TYR A 225 -3.82 10.46 17.83
C TYR A 225 -3.19 9.06 17.80
N TYR A 226 -1.87 8.97 17.58
CA TYR A 226 -1.14 7.69 17.43
C TYR A 226 -1.02 6.90 18.75
N ASP A 227 -1.62 7.33 19.84
CA ASP A 227 -1.45 6.74 21.19
C ASP A 227 -1.97 5.30 21.31
N SER A 228 -2.70 4.76 20.30
CA SER A 228 -3.18 3.38 20.35
C SER A 228 -3.38 2.75 18.97
N ILE A 229 -3.17 1.42 18.91
CA ILE A 229 -3.57 0.58 17.76
C ILE A 229 -5.06 0.76 17.43
N GLY A 230 -5.88 1.10 18.44
CA GLY A 230 -7.31 1.37 18.28
C GLY A 230 -7.60 2.51 17.30
N THR A 231 -6.82 3.57 17.29
CA THR A 231 -6.99 4.69 16.35
C THR A 231 -6.72 4.26 14.91
N LEU A 232 -5.68 3.46 14.66
CA LEU A 232 -5.40 2.92 13.33
C LEU A 232 -6.51 2.00 12.83
N MET A 233 -7.01 1.11 13.72
CA MET A 233 -8.13 0.23 13.40
C MET A 233 -9.41 1.02 13.13
N PHE A 234 -9.66 2.08 13.89
CA PHE A 234 -10.83 2.96 13.66
C PHE A 234 -10.73 3.69 12.31
N ILE A 235 -9.57 4.21 11.92
CA ILE A 235 -9.35 4.84 10.60
C ILE A 235 -9.65 3.82 9.49
N LEU A 236 -9.11 2.61 9.61
CA LEU A 236 -9.32 1.55 8.62
C LEU A 236 -10.82 1.18 8.52
N LEU A 237 -11.46 0.87 9.64
CA LEU A 237 -12.86 0.45 9.66
C LEU A 237 -13.79 1.57 9.20
N SER A 238 -13.57 2.82 9.63
CA SER A 238 -14.39 3.96 9.24
C SER A 238 -14.31 4.24 7.73
N THR A 239 -13.12 4.14 7.12
CA THR A 239 -12.96 4.33 5.68
C THR A 239 -13.57 3.18 4.87
N VAL A 240 -13.42 1.94 5.30
CA VAL A 240 -13.98 0.75 4.64
C VAL A 240 -15.52 0.74 4.72
N ILE A 241 -16.08 0.90 5.92
CA ILE A 241 -17.54 0.95 6.14
C ILE A 241 -18.12 2.19 5.46
N GLY A 242 -17.43 3.33 5.58
CA GLY A 242 -17.81 4.57 4.92
C GLY A 242 -17.88 4.42 3.41
N ALA A 243 -16.91 3.77 2.77
CA ALA A 243 -16.92 3.49 1.33
C ALA A 243 -18.11 2.59 0.94
N TYR A 244 -18.41 1.56 1.74
CA TYR A 244 -19.57 0.70 1.48
C TYR A 244 -20.89 1.49 1.53
N LEU A 245 -21.08 2.29 2.57
CA LEU A 245 -22.29 3.13 2.72
C LEU A 245 -22.37 4.21 1.63
N PHE A 246 -21.24 4.75 1.21
CA PHE A 246 -21.14 5.69 0.10
C PHE A 246 -21.66 5.07 -1.21
N PHE A 247 -21.17 3.89 -1.59
CA PHE A 247 -21.66 3.21 -2.80
C PHE A 247 -23.11 2.74 -2.67
N LYS A 248 -23.52 2.28 -1.49
CA LYS A 248 -24.88 1.76 -1.25
C LYS A 248 -25.95 2.86 -1.24
N SER A 249 -25.63 4.02 -0.67
CA SER A 249 -26.64 5.05 -0.37
C SER A 249 -26.30 6.42 -0.95
N SER A 250 -25.10 6.98 -0.72
CA SER A 250 -24.75 8.36 -1.14
C SER A 250 -24.84 8.55 -2.64
N VAL A 251 -24.32 7.60 -3.42
CA VAL A 251 -24.36 7.68 -4.88
C VAL A 251 -25.79 7.63 -5.39
N SER A 252 -26.64 6.73 -4.85
CA SER A 252 -28.07 6.65 -5.20
C SER A 252 -28.80 7.96 -4.87
N LEU A 253 -28.50 8.57 -3.72
CA LEU A 253 -29.08 9.86 -3.33
C LEU A 253 -28.74 10.98 -4.31
N VAL A 254 -27.46 11.09 -4.71
CA VAL A 254 -27.03 12.11 -5.67
C VAL A 254 -27.78 11.98 -6.98
N PHE A 255 -27.92 10.76 -7.51
CA PHE A 255 -28.68 10.54 -8.75
C PHE A 255 -30.17 10.88 -8.60
N LYS A 256 -30.80 10.50 -7.49
CA LYS A 256 -32.22 10.83 -7.22
C LYS A 256 -32.41 12.34 -7.09
N MET A 257 -31.47 13.05 -6.43
CA MET A 257 -31.50 14.51 -6.33
C MET A 257 -31.35 15.17 -7.68
N VAL A 258 -30.37 14.78 -8.51
CA VAL A 258 -30.16 15.31 -9.86
C VAL A 258 -31.43 15.12 -10.71
N LYS A 259 -32.03 13.91 -10.65
CA LYS A 259 -33.29 13.62 -11.35
C LYS A 259 -34.43 14.55 -10.90
N LYS A 260 -34.55 14.78 -9.58
CA LYS A 260 -35.57 15.67 -9.01
C LYS A 260 -35.38 17.13 -9.44
N PHE A 261 -34.13 17.62 -9.42
CA PHE A 261 -33.81 19.00 -9.84
C PHE A 261 -34.08 19.25 -11.33
N ARG A 262 -33.89 18.26 -12.20
CA ARG A 262 -34.18 18.37 -13.63
C ARG A 262 -35.65 18.22 -14.00
N LYS A 263 -36.60 18.23 -13.03
CA LYS A 263 -38.06 18.17 -13.23
C LYS A 263 -38.54 17.08 -14.19
N GLY A 264 -37.82 15.96 -14.28
CA GLY A 264 -38.18 14.84 -15.14
C GLY A 264 -37.92 15.06 -16.65
N VAL A 265 -37.37 16.19 -17.06
CA VAL A 265 -36.90 16.41 -18.44
C VAL A 265 -35.61 15.61 -18.61
N ILE A 266 -35.74 14.43 -19.15
CA ILE A 266 -34.65 13.46 -19.30
C ILE A 266 -34.35 13.35 -20.77
N SER A 267 -33.11 13.67 -21.18
CA SER A 267 -32.70 13.39 -22.57
C SER A 267 -32.61 11.88 -22.79
N VAL A 268 -32.70 11.45 -24.04
CA VAL A 268 -32.59 10.03 -24.43
C VAL A 268 -31.31 9.39 -23.84
N ASN A 269 -30.22 10.15 -23.80
CA ASN A 269 -28.97 9.70 -23.19
C ASN A 269 -29.10 9.56 -21.66
N ASP A 270 -29.88 10.44 -21.00
CA ASP A 270 -30.07 10.41 -19.55
C ASP A 270 -30.98 9.24 -19.12
N VAL A 271 -31.92 8.79 -19.98
CA VAL A 271 -32.77 7.61 -19.70
C VAL A 271 -31.92 6.34 -19.67
N MET A 272 -31.09 6.15 -20.68
CA MET A 272 -30.19 4.98 -20.77
C MET A 272 -29.16 4.97 -19.62
N PHE A 273 -28.72 6.16 -19.18
CA PHE A 273 -27.69 6.33 -18.18
C PHE A 273 -28.23 6.29 -16.74
N SER A 274 -29.29 7.06 -16.45
CA SER A 274 -29.75 7.30 -15.07
C SER A 274 -30.47 6.09 -14.46
N SER A 275 -31.36 5.43 -15.21
CA SER A 275 -32.19 4.35 -14.63
C SER A 275 -31.39 3.05 -14.45
N SER A 276 -30.60 2.66 -15.45
CA SER A 276 -29.74 1.46 -15.39
C SER A 276 -28.66 1.58 -14.33
N ILE A 277 -27.97 2.72 -14.23
CA ILE A 277 -26.86 2.91 -13.31
C ILE A 277 -27.32 2.98 -11.86
N MET A 278 -28.36 3.78 -11.56
CA MET A 278 -28.83 3.98 -10.20
C MET A 278 -29.22 2.68 -9.49
N TYR A 279 -29.98 1.82 -10.19
CA TYR A 279 -30.39 0.52 -9.66
C TYR A 279 -29.21 -0.42 -9.46
N ARG A 280 -28.30 -0.47 -10.43
CA ARG A 280 -27.14 -1.38 -10.41
C ARG A 280 -26.09 -1.02 -9.38
N ILE A 281 -25.85 0.28 -9.14
CA ILE A 281 -24.90 0.72 -8.11
C ILE A 281 -25.34 0.21 -6.74
N LYS A 282 -26.63 0.35 -6.42
CA LYS A 282 -27.15 -0.14 -5.14
C LYS A 282 -27.01 -1.66 -5.03
N LYS A 283 -27.32 -2.40 -6.10
CA LYS A 283 -27.16 -3.87 -6.17
C LYS A 283 -25.69 -4.29 -6.13
N ASN A 284 -24.80 -3.52 -6.73
CA ASN A 284 -23.38 -3.83 -6.86
C ASN A 284 -22.48 -3.08 -5.86
N ALA A 285 -23.06 -2.40 -4.86
CA ALA A 285 -22.31 -1.59 -3.89
C ALA A 285 -21.17 -2.36 -3.23
N PHE A 286 -21.40 -3.61 -2.83
CA PHE A 286 -20.37 -4.47 -2.26
C PHE A 286 -19.19 -4.69 -3.22
N SER A 287 -19.48 -5.02 -4.47
CA SER A 287 -18.47 -5.24 -5.50
C SER A 287 -17.64 -3.97 -5.79
N LEU A 288 -18.30 -2.81 -5.89
CA LEU A 288 -17.64 -1.51 -6.07
C LEU A 288 -16.74 -1.16 -4.88
N THR A 289 -17.21 -1.47 -3.67
CA THR A 289 -16.44 -1.27 -2.43
C THR A 289 -15.19 -2.14 -2.42
N VAL A 290 -15.31 -3.43 -2.71
CA VAL A 290 -14.18 -4.36 -2.78
C VAL A 290 -13.14 -3.88 -3.78
N MET A 291 -13.59 -3.48 -4.99
CA MET A 291 -12.69 -2.92 -6.00
C MET A 291 -11.98 -1.65 -5.53
N ALA A 292 -12.71 -0.73 -4.90
CA ALA A 292 -12.13 0.50 -4.38
C ALA A 292 -11.10 0.24 -3.27
N ILE A 293 -11.40 -0.68 -2.34
CA ILE A 293 -10.51 -1.02 -1.22
C ILE A 293 -9.24 -1.70 -1.72
N ILE A 294 -9.34 -2.72 -2.58
CA ILE A 294 -8.16 -3.42 -3.10
C ILE A 294 -7.30 -2.44 -3.92
N SER A 295 -7.93 -1.58 -4.74
CA SER A 295 -7.22 -0.53 -5.47
C SER A 295 -6.54 0.47 -4.51
N ALA A 296 -7.21 0.89 -3.44
CA ALA A 296 -6.63 1.79 -2.44
C ALA A 296 -5.42 1.17 -1.74
N ILE A 297 -5.51 -0.10 -1.33
CA ILE A 297 -4.39 -0.83 -0.73
C ILE A 297 -3.23 -0.90 -1.72
N THR A 298 -3.51 -1.26 -2.99
CA THR A 298 -2.50 -1.33 -4.06
C THR A 298 -1.74 -0.02 -4.19
N VAL A 299 -2.46 1.09 -4.38
CA VAL A 299 -1.84 2.40 -4.57
C VAL A 299 -1.10 2.85 -3.31
N SER A 300 -1.67 2.61 -2.12
CA SER A 300 -1.02 2.95 -0.85
C SER A 300 0.31 2.22 -0.66
N VAL A 301 0.35 0.92 -0.93
CA VAL A 301 1.57 0.10 -0.82
C VAL A 301 2.65 0.58 -1.80
N LEU A 302 2.28 0.90 -3.04
CA LEU A 302 3.19 1.48 -4.03
C LEU A 302 3.68 2.88 -3.62
N CYS A 303 2.79 3.71 -3.08
CA CYS A 303 3.16 5.04 -2.55
C CYS A 303 4.13 4.93 -1.37
N PHE A 304 3.91 4.00 -0.44
CA PHE A 304 4.83 3.78 0.68
C PHE A 304 6.24 3.46 0.21
N ALA A 305 6.37 2.55 -0.76
CA ALA A 305 7.66 2.23 -1.37
C ALA A 305 8.33 3.45 -2.01
N ALA A 306 7.56 4.22 -2.79
CA ALA A 306 8.07 5.41 -3.47
C ALA A 306 8.47 6.52 -2.47
N ILE A 307 7.69 6.75 -1.41
CA ILE A 307 7.98 7.69 -0.34
C ILE A 307 9.26 7.27 0.40
N SER A 308 9.36 6.00 0.83
CA SER A 308 10.54 5.47 1.51
C SER A 308 11.80 5.66 0.68
N ARG A 309 11.73 5.37 -0.62
CA ARG A 309 12.87 5.59 -1.55
C ARG A 309 13.25 7.07 -1.67
N ALA A 310 12.26 7.96 -1.76
CA ALA A 310 12.51 9.40 -1.87
C ALA A 310 13.06 10.02 -0.56
N SER A 311 12.71 9.43 0.59
CA SER A 311 13.17 9.89 1.90
C SER A 311 14.59 9.45 2.26
N LEU A 312 15.20 8.56 1.48
CA LEU A 312 16.50 7.95 1.73
C LEU A 312 17.61 8.98 1.97
N SER A 313 17.66 10.06 1.18
CA SER A 313 18.67 11.11 1.31
C SER A 313 18.55 11.91 2.61
N SER A 314 17.33 12.04 3.13
CA SER A 314 17.07 12.68 4.41
C SER A 314 17.47 11.75 5.56
N GLU A 315 17.12 10.47 5.48
CA GLU A 315 17.45 9.46 6.47
C GLU A 315 18.96 9.27 6.65
N ILE A 316 19.74 9.26 5.56
CA ILE A 316 21.19 9.17 5.59
C ILE A 316 21.81 10.34 6.35
N LYS A 317 21.28 11.56 6.20
CA LYS A 317 21.78 12.74 6.94
C LYS A 317 21.63 12.59 8.45
N TYR A 318 20.59 11.84 8.89
CA TYR A 318 20.36 11.59 10.32
C TYR A 318 21.16 10.39 10.85
N THR A 319 21.27 9.32 10.03
CA THR A 319 21.95 8.09 10.46
C THR A 319 23.46 8.23 10.39
N ALA A 320 23.98 8.86 9.35
CA ALA A 320 25.41 9.05 9.12
C ALA A 320 25.74 10.52 8.77
N PRO A 321 25.73 11.43 9.77
CA PRO A 321 25.98 12.88 9.55
C PRO A 321 27.39 13.18 9.08
N HIS A 322 28.39 12.35 9.39
CA HIS A 322 29.80 12.44 9.00
C HIS A 322 30.21 11.22 8.17
N ASP A 323 31.34 11.30 7.46
CA ASP A 323 31.87 10.17 6.68
C ASP A 323 32.20 8.96 7.58
N VAL A 324 32.66 9.21 8.81
CA VAL A 324 32.69 8.24 9.91
C VAL A 324 32.28 8.93 11.20
N THR A 325 31.46 8.28 12.01
CA THR A 325 31.06 8.78 13.31
C THR A 325 31.35 7.72 14.39
N ILE A 326 32.05 8.12 15.46
CA ILE A 326 32.45 7.28 16.57
C ILE A 326 31.92 7.89 17.87
N LYS A 327 31.47 7.05 18.82
CA LYS A 327 31.04 7.48 20.17
C LYS A 327 32.10 7.26 21.22
N ASP A 328 32.98 6.31 20.98
CA ASP A 328 34.07 5.95 21.89
C ASP A 328 35.29 6.84 21.63
N GLN A 329 35.76 7.55 22.67
CA GLN A 329 36.87 8.47 22.58
C GLN A 329 38.20 7.77 22.28
N GLN A 330 38.43 6.55 22.79
CA GLN A 330 39.68 5.83 22.54
C GLN A 330 39.77 5.41 21.06
N LYS A 331 38.70 4.86 20.52
CA LYS A 331 38.62 4.48 19.11
C LYS A 331 38.71 5.72 18.19
N ALA A 332 38.11 6.84 18.58
CA ALA A 332 38.22 8.10 17.83
C ALA A 332 39.65 8.61 17.77
N ASN A 333 40.38 8.57 18.90
CA ASN A 333 41.79 8.95 18.92
C ASN A 333 42.68 8.01 18.10
N GLN A 334 42.40 6.70 18.12
CA GLN A 334 43.11 5.72 17.29
C GLN A 334 42.88 5.98 15.81
N LEU A 335 41.62 6.27 15.41
CA LEU A 335 41.31 6.60 14.02
C LEU A 335 42.00 7.90 13.58
N ALA A 336 41.96 8.93 14.41
CA ALA A 336 42.64 10.21 14.13
C ALA A 336 44.14 10.00 13.92
N SER A 337 44.78 9.18 14.75
CA SER A 337 46.21 8.86 14.62
C SER A 337 46.51 8.09 13.33
N GLU A 338 45.68 7.10 13.00
CA GLU A 338 45.83 6.32 11.76
C GLU A 338 45.66 7.18 10.51
N LEU A 339 44.64 8.06 10.48
CA LEU A 339 44.42 8.99 9.37
C LEU A 339 45.58 9.99 9.19
N ASN A 340 46.14 10.48 10.29
CA ASN A 340 47.31 11.37 10.26
C ASN A 340 48.57 10.65 9.78
N ASN A 341 48.80 9.40 10.22
CA ASN A 341 49.93 8.58 9.79
C ASN A 341 49.87 8.28 8.28
N GLN A 342 48.69 8.07 7.75
CA GLN A 342 48.47 7.85 6.31
C GLN A 342 48.38 9.16 5.51
N LYS A 343 48.52 10.30 6.17
CA LYS A 343 48.42 11.67 5.55
C LYS A 343 47.10 11.88 4.81
N ILE A 344 45.99 11.33 5.34
CA ILE A 344 44.65 11.47 4.78
C ILE A 344 44.05 12.79 5.27
N PRO A 345 43.78 13.77 4.39
CA PRO A 345 43.25 15.08 4.79
C PRO A 345 41.79 14.93 5.26
N HIS A 346 41.50 15.29 6.49
CA HIS A 346 40.17 15.19 7.07
C HIS A 346 39.83 16.38 7.97
N PHE A 347 38.54 16.60 8.23
CA PHE A 347 38.02 17.47 9.27
C PHE A 347 37.61 16.62 10.46
N TYR A 348 37.93 17.10 11.64
CA TYR A 348 37.54 16.47 12.90
C TYR A 348 36.48 17.33 13.61
N ASN A 349 35.35 16.73 13.94
CA ASN A 349 34.23 17.40 14.59
C ASN A 349 33.89 16.68 15.89
N TYR A 350 34.05 17.38 17.01
CA TYR A 350 33.62 16.90 18.32
C TYR A 350 32.29 17.56 18.70
N LYS A 351 31.37 16.76 19.22
CA LYS A 351 30.09 17.24 19.75
C LYS A 351 29.73 16.45 20.99
N GLU A 352 29.06 17.11 21.92
CA GLU A 352 28.57 16.50 23.14
C GLU A 352 27.11 16.88 23.35
N VAL A 353 26.30 15.93 23.77
CA VAL A 353 24.89 16.12 24.11
C VAL A 353 24.62 15.54 25.50
N ILE A 354 23.64 16.13 26.18
CA ILE A 354 23.18 15.67 27.49
C ILE A 354 21.71 15.35 27.42
N HIS A 355 21.35 14.13 27.84
CA HIS A 355 19.94 13.78 28.07
C HIS A 355 19.52 14.27 29.44
N THR A 356 18.54 15.16 29.49
CA THR A 356 18.05 15.81 30.68
C THR A 356 16.53 15.91 30.69
N LYS A 357 15.97 16.71 31.59
CA LYS A 357 14.52 16.86 31.70
C LYS A 357 14.08 18.31 31.52
N LEU A 358 12.92 18.47 30.92
CA LEU A 358 12.19 19.72 30.88
C LEU A 358 11.10 19.66 31.95
N TYR A 359 11.21 20.58 32.92
CA TYR A 359 10.38 20.59 34.13
C TYR A 359 9.16 21.47 34.03
N LYS A 360 9.26 22.57 33.30
CA LYS A 360 8.15 23.49 33.06
C LYS A 360 8.35 24.19 31.71
N ASP A 361 7.31 24.26 30.94
CA ASP A 361 7.34 25.00 29.68
C ASP A 361 5.96 25.56 29.30
N ASN A 362 5.99 26.54 28.42
CA ASN A 362 4.84 26.99 27.64
C ASN A 362 5.09 26.89 26.13
N LEU A 363 6.09 26.08 25.74
CA LEU A 363 6.51 25.88 24.36
C LEU A 363 5.66 24.83 23.65
N PHE A 364 5.45 23.69 24.32
CA PHE A 364 4.82 22.53 23.72
C PHE A 364 3.37 22.40 24.18
N ASP A 365 2.48 22.14 23.23
CA ASP A 365 1.06 21.88 23.50
C ASP A 365 0.84 20.36 23.68
N VAL A 366 1.57 19.77 24.64
CA VAL A 366 1.52 18.33 24.91
C VAL A 366 0.79 18.07 26.21
N LYS A 367 -0.22 17.19 26.18
CA LYS A 367 -0.96 16.71 27.37
C LYS A 367 -0.14 15.76 28.27
N SER A 368 1.16 15.61 28.01
CA SER A 368 2.04 14.73 28.78
C SER A 368 2.36 15.30 30.16
N LYS A 369 2.42 14.41 31.18
CA LYS A 369 2.83 14.81 32.53
C LYS A 369 4.30 15.23 32.51
N GLN A 370 4.59 16.47 32.92
CA GLN A 370 5.95 16.95 33.15
C GLN A 370 6.54 16.29 34.43
N PRO A 371 7.84 16.07 34.52
CA PRO A 371 8.90 16.43 33.55
C PRO A 371 9.10 15.37 32.45
N TYR A 372 9.34 15.77 31.21
CA TYR A 372 9.63 14.87 30.10
C TYR A 372 11.09 15.01 29.61
N ASN A 373 11.58 13.99 28.91
CA ASN A 373 12.96 13.92 28.47
C ASN A 373 13.23 14.88 27.32
N VAL A 374 14.37 15.56 27.37
CA VAL A 374 14.90 16.44 26.33
C VAL A 374 16.40 16.23 26.20
N THR A 375 16.92 16.55 25.02
CA THR A 375 18.36 16.58 24.74
C THR A 375 18.83 18.02 24.72
N ILE A 376 20.02 18.29 25.27
CA ILE A 376 20.65 19.61 25.19
C ILE A 376 22.07 19.50 24.66
N THR A 377 22.50 20.54 23.96
CA THR A 377 23.87 20.70 23.47
C THR A 377 24.32 22.15 23.61
N SER A 378 25.63 22.42 23.51
CA SER A 378 26.20 23.76 23.55
C SER A 378 26.22 24.41 22.16
N ASP A 379 25.98 25.71 22.08
CA ASP A 379 26.16 26.52 20.88
C ASP A 379 27.59 26.46 20.34
N LYS A 380 28.57 26.21 21.20
CA LYS A 380 29.98 26.01 20.82
C LYS A 380 30.17 24.88 19.79
N TYR A 381 29.30 23.86 19.81
CA TYR A 381 29.36 22.73 18.86
C TYR A 381 28.58 22.97 17.58
N ILE A 382 27.84 24.08 17.49
CA ILE A 382 26.96 24.37 16.35
C ILE A 382 27.47 25.57 15.57
N PRO A 383 27.98 25.41 14.34
CA PRO A 383 28.47 26.53 13.52
C PRO A 383 27.42 27.63 13.35
N SER A 384 27.83 28.86 13.42
CA SER A 384 26.98 30.06 13.20
C SER A 384 25.85 30.24 14.23
N THR A 385 25.97 29.64 15.42
CA THR A 385 25.03 29.85 16.52
C THR A 385 25.78 30.52 17.67
N ASP A 386 25.38 31.74 18.03
CA ASP A 386 25.87 32.51 19.15
C ASP A 386 24.65 32.88 20.02
N LEU A 387 24.57 32.33 21.20
CA LEU A 387 23.45 32.49 22.13
C LEU A 387 23.89 33.30 23.35
N LYS A 388 23.02 34.20 23.77
CA LYS A 388 23.17 34.85 25.06
C LYS A 388 22.69 33.92 26.19
N ARG A 389 23.19 34.14 27.41
CA ARG A 389 22.74 33.38 28.58
C ARG A 389 21.21 33.44 28.73
N GLY A 390 20.59 32.31 29.02
CA GLY A 390 19.12 32.15 29.09
C GLY A 390 18.41 32.13 27.73
N GLN A 391 19.11 32.09 26.59
CA GLN A 391 18.55 31.86 25.28
C GLN A 391 18.77 30.43 24.82
N ALA A 392 17.85 29.90 24.02
CA ALA A 392 18.00 28.61 23.38
C ALA A 392 17.45 28.63 21.95
N ASP A 393 18.06 27.83 21.09
CA ASP A 393 17.49 27.46 19.80
C ASP A 393 16.95 26.03 19.90
N LEU A 394 15.83 25.75 19.25
CA LEU A 394 15.26 24.41 19.20
C LEU A 394 15.65 23.75 17.90
N PHE A 395 16.31 22.61 17.99
CA PHE A 395 16.57 21.78 16.85
C PHE A 395 15.27 21.03 16.50
N VAL A 396 14.73 21.34 15.35
CA VAL A 396 13.56 20.68 14.78
C VAL A 396 14.02 19.92 13.55
N ALA A 397 14.11 18.61 13.69
CA ALA A 397 14.44 17.74 12.56
C ALA A 397 13.45 17.99 11.43
N GLU A 398 13.94 18.17 10.19
CA GLU A 398 13.07 18.12 9.03
C GLU A 398 12.45 16.73 8.99
N GLY A 399 11.13 16.65 9.18
CA GLY A 399 10.46 15.37 9.12
C GLY A 399 9.45 15.10 10.25
N SER A 400 9.23 13.84 10.55
CA SER A 400 8.18 13.33 11.45
C SER A 400 8.09 14.01 12.82
N ILE A 401 9.22 14.48 13.35
CA ILE A 401 9.29 15.09 14.67
C ILE A 401 8.73 16.53 14.66
N LYS A 402 8.82 17.25 13.53
CA LYS A 402 8.33 18.64 13.45
C LYS A 402 6.81 18.74 13.64
N ASP A 403 6.08 17.77 13.10
CA ASP A 403 4.61 17.72 13.22
C ASP A 403 4.16 17.00 14.51
N LEU A 404 5.02 16.15 15.08
CA LEU A 404 4.79 15.49 16.36
C LEU A 404 4.77 16.46 17.53
N VAL A 405 5.57 17.50 17.45
CA VAL A 405 5.75 18.43 18.55
C VAL A 405 5.38 19.84 18.10
N LYS A 406 4.06 20.13 18.03
CA LYS A 406 3.60 21.51 17.85
C LYS A 406 4.13 22.36 18.99
N HIS A 407 4.98 23.33 18.66
CA HIS A 407 5.53 24.25 19.63
C HIS A 407 5.31 25.69 19.21
N LYS A 408 5.28 26.59 20.19
CA LYS A 408 5.19 28.02 19.96
C LYS A 408 6.57 28.54 19.50
N LYS A 409 6.58 29.41 18.48
CA LYS A 409 7.83 30.01 17.98
C LYS A 409 8.59 30.83 19.04
N HIS A 410 7.91 31.29 20.06
CA HIS A 410 8.49 32.00 21.19
C HIS A 410 7.85 31.49 22.49
N GLY A 411 8.67 31.07 23.43
CA GLY A 411 8.20 30.59 24.72
C GLY A 411 9.35 30.47 25.72
N LYS A 412 9.01 30.14 26.97
CA LYS A 412 9.97 29.94 28.04
C LYS A 412 9.88 28.48 28.50
N ALA A 413 11.02 27.94 28.89
CA ALA A 413 11.11 26.61 29.46
C ALA A 413 12.15 26.54 30.60
N VAL A 414 12.00 25.54 31.47
CA VAL A 414 12.91 25.24 32.54
C VAL A 414 13.50 23.87 32.27
N ILE A 415 14.80 23.84 31.96
CA ILE A 415 15.54 22.62 31.60
C ILE A 415 16.64 22.37 32.62
N GLY A 416 16.89 21.10 32.95
CA GLY A 416 17.99 20.75 33.81
C GLY A 416 17.87 19.39 34.47
N THR A 417 18.63 19.22 35.55
CA THR A 417 18.64 18.01 36.38
C THR A 417 17.77 18.24 37.63
N LYS A 418 17.54 17.19 38.43
CA LYS A 418 16.82 17.35 39.72
C LYS A 418 17.49 18.37 40.68
N LYS A 419 18.79 18.62 40.52
CA LYS A 419 19.57 19.47 41.43
C LYS A 419 19.80 20.89 40.90
N HIS A 420 19.71 21.10 39.60
CA HIS A 420 19.99 22.39 38.97
C HIS A 420 19.12 22.61 37.73
N HIS A 421 18.53 23.79 37.61
CA HIS A 421 17.64 24.18 36.54
C HIS A 421 18.06 25.51 35.90
N VAL A 422 17.95 25.59 34.58
CA VAL A 422 18.20 26.82 33.83
C VAL A 422 16.89 27.24 33.16
N ASN A 423 16.58 28.54 33.30
CA ASN A 423 15.45 29.16 32.59
C ASN A 423 15.91 29.59 31.21
N ILE A 424 15.22 29.13 30.19
CA ILE A 424 15.52 29.45 28.80
C ILE A 424 14.34 30.14 28.12
N LYS A 425 14.67 30.99 27.15
CA LYS A 425 13.73 31.59 26.20
C LYS A 425 14.06 31.13 24.79
N LEU A 426 13.12 30.54 24.10
CA LEU A 426 13.29 30.10 22.71
C LEU A 426 13.47 31.30 21.80
N ARG A 427 14.54 31.30 20.99
CA ARG A 427 14.89 32.32 20.02
C ARG A 427 14.39 31.97 18.62
N LYS A 428 14.78 30.79 18.11
CA LYS A 428 14.40 30.30 16.78
C LYS A 428 14.49 28.78 16.69
N ASP A 429 13.88 28.27 15.65
CA ASP A 429 14.07 26.88 15.23
C ASP A 429 15.27 26.77 14.32
N ILE A 430 16.02 25.68 14.44
CA ILE A 430 17.10 25.29 13.54
C ILE A 430 16.80 23.92 12.95
N ASN A 431 17.03 23.77 11.65
CA ASN A 431 16.70 22.55 10.90
C ASN A 431 17.93 21.83 10.33
N LYS A 432 19.14 22.30 10.63
CA LYS A 432 20.38 21.62 10.23
C LYS A 432 20.68 20.50 11.22
N ILE A 433 20.97 19.32 10.69
CA ILE A 433 21.26 18.12 11.46
C ILE A 433 22.75 18.05 11.75
N TYR A 434 23.06 17.84 13.00
CA TYR A 434 24.44 17.80 13.48
C TYR A 434 24.76 16.55 14.29
N PHE A 435 23.74 15.71 14.61
CA PHE A 435 23.88 14.56 15.51
C PHE A 435 23.39 13.28 14.88
N MET A 436 23.88 12.15 15.32
CA MET A 436 23.31 10.84 14.98
C MET A 436 21.94 10.66 15.65
N THR A 437 21.03 9.98 14.99
CA THR A 437 19.66 9.73 15.45
C THR A 437 19.62 9.03 16.80
N ASP A 438 20.49 8.06 17.03
CA ASP A 438 20.53 7.27 18.27
C ASP A 438 21.04 8.05 19.48
N VAL A 439 21.75 9.17 19.26
CA VAL A 439 22.17 10.11 20.31
C VAL A 439 21.03 11.07 20.66
N ASP A 440 20.09 11.28 19.75
CA ASP A 440 19.01 12.26 19.86
C ASP A 440 17.67 11.66 20.37
N LEU A 441 17.65 10.37 20.74
CA LEU A 441 16.45 9.67 21.23
C LEU A 441 15.93 10.18 22.59
N GLY A 442 16.55 11.21 23.16
CA GLY A 442 16.12 11.81 24.43
C GLY A 442 14.89 12.73 24.35
N GLY A 443 14.42 13.07 23.16
CA GLY A 443 13.34 14.04 22.93
C GLY A 443 13.78 15.29 22.17
N PRO A 444 13.01 16.39 22.22
CA PRO A 444 13.39 17.64 21.57
C PRO A 444 14.79 18.13 21.98
N THR A 445 15.61 18.54 21.00
CA THR A 445 17.01 18.95 21.25
C THR A 445 17.12 20.47 21.30
N PHE A 446 17.56 20.99 22.44
CA PHE A 446 17.81 22.41 22.66
C PHE A 446 19.31 22.73 22.55
N VAL A 447 19.64 23.75 21.79
CA VAL A 447 20.97 24.36 21.78
C VAL A 447 20.98 25.47 22.80
N LEU A 448 21.85 25.38 23.78
CA LEU A 448 21.98 26.35 24.88
C LEU A 448 23.27 27.15 24.74
N ASN A 449 23.32 28.33 25.37
CA ASN A 449 24.58 29.03 25.57
C ASN A 449 25.57 28.13 26.31
N ASP A 450 26.87 28.16 25.99
CA ASP A 450 27.88 27.28 26.57
C ASP A 450 27.93 27.35 28.09
N LYS A 451 27.78 28.54 28.69
CA LYS A 451 27.79 28.69 30.17
C LYS A 451 26.59 27.96 30.79
N ASP A 452 25.40 28.11 30.25
CA ASP A 452 24.21 27.45 30.76
C ASP A 452 24.31 25.91 30.58
N TYR A 453 24.89 25.48 29.46
CA TYR A 453 25.15 24.07 29.17
C TYR A 453 26.15 23.48 30.22
N GLN A 454 27.27 24.14 30.47
CA GLN A 454 28.27 23.70 31.43
C GLN A 454 27.73 23.63 32.87
N GLU A 455 26.85 24.56 33.23
CA GLU A 455 26.17 24.52 34.53
C GLU A 455 25.33 23.25 34.68
N ILE A 456 24.55 22.86 33.68
CA ILE A 456 23.75 21.61 33.70
C ILE A 456 24.67 20.38 33.67
N ARG A 457 25.72 20.41 32.84
CA ARG A 457 26.71 19.34 32.68
C ARG A 457 27.37 18.97 34.02
N LYS A 458 27.72 19.94 34.85
CA LYS A 458 28.36 19.76 36.16
C LYS A 458 27.51 18.88 37.10
N TYR A 459 26.19 18.96 36.99
CA TYR A 459 25.26 18.20 37.83
C TYR A 459 24.66 16.96 37.12
N THR A 460 25.14 16.64 35.92
CA THR A 460 24.67 15.49 35.13
C THR A 460 25.57 14.29 35.36
N LYS A 461 24.98 13.10 35.56
CA LYS A 461 25.72 11.85 35.66
C LYS A 461 26.32 11.47 34.33
N ALA A 462 27.52 10.89 34.31
CA ALA A 462 28.23 10.50 33.08
C ALA A 462 27.39 9.64 32.10
N LYS A 463 26.55 8.76 32.64
CA LYS A 463 25.66 7.91 31.79
C LYS A 463 24.60 8.66 30.96
N HIS A 464 24.43 9.95 31.20
CA HIS A 464 23.51 10.82 30.46
C HIS A 464 24.24 11.83 29.54
N ILE A 465 25.57 11.71 29.47
CA ILE A 465 26.42 12.52 28.59
C ILE A 465 26.90 11.64 27.45
N PHE A 466 26.66 12.07 26.24
CA PHE A 466 27.00 11.32 25.03
C PHE A 466 27.91 12.17 24.16
N SER A 467 29.04 11.60 23.79
CA SER A 467 30.02 12.24 22.89
C SER A 467 29.93 11.67 21.50
N GLN A 468 30.13 12.51 20.50
CA GLN A 468 30.17 12.15 19.11
C GLN A 468 31.43 12.74 18.46
N PHE A 469 32.21 11.87 17.84
CA PHE A 469 33.45 12.19 17.13
C PHE A 469 33.22 11.94 15.63
N GLY A 470 33.08 13.01 14.85
CA GLY A 470 32.86 12.97 13.41
C GLY A 470 34.13 13.20 12.62
N PHE A 471 34.34 12.42 11.58
CA PHE A 471 35.45 12.56 10.64
C PHE A 471 34.86 12.75 9.24
N ASP A 472 35.21 13.87 8.58
CA ASP A 472 34.81 14.19 7.21
C ASP A 472 36.05 14.32 6.32
N LEU A 473 36.07 13.61 5.20
CA LEU A 473 37.16 13.67 4.24
C LEU A 473 37.16 15.01 3.48
N LYS A 474 38.33 15.57 3.28
CA LYS A 474 38.48 16.74 2.38
C LYS A 474 38.27 16.35 0.91
N HIS A 475 38.64 15.14 0.55
CA HIS A 475 38.53 14.63 -0.83
C HIS A 475 37.81 13.27 -0.85
N LYS A 476 36.74 13.16 -1.63
CA LYS A 476 35.96 11.90 -1.75
C LYS A 476 36.75 10.72 -2.29
N LYS A 477 37.84 10.98 -3.03
CA LYS A 477 38.73 9.92 -3.55
C LYS A 477 39.43 9.12 -2.44
N ASP A 478 39.53 9.66 -1.24
CA ASP A 478 40.21 9.03 -0.11
C ASP A 478 39.30 8.07 0.69
N ALA A 479 38.07 7.84 0.20
CA ALA A 479 37.08 6.98 0.89
C ALA A 479 37.58 5.55 1.13
N LEU A 480 38.29 4.94 0.16
CA LEU A 480 38.87 3.62 0.31
C LEU A 480 39.99 3.58 1.35
N ALA A 481 40.76 4.67 1.44
CA ALA A 481 41.81 4.78 2.46
C ALA A 481 41.21 4.93 3.86
N LEU A 482 40.13 5.71 4.00
CA LEU A 482 39.38 5.84 5.24
C LEU A 482 38.81 4.47 5.68
N GLU A 483 38.25 3.71 4.75
CA GLU A 483 37.72 2.36 5.04
C GLU A 483 38.81 1.42 5.55
N LYS A 484 39.99 1.42 4.91
CA LYS A 484 41.14 0.64 5.37
C LYS A 484 41.63 1.09 6.74
N ALA A 485 41.70 2.40 7.00
CA ALA A 485 42.10 2.95 8.29
C ALA A 485 41.14 2.58 9.41
N LYS A 486 39.82 2.71 9.19
CA LYS A 486 38.81 2.32 10.18
C LYS A 486 38.83 0.82 10.49
N ASN A 487 39.04 -0.03 9.47
CA ASN A 487 39.09 -1.48 9.64
C ASN A 487 40.28 -1.96 10.49
N LYS A 488 41.38 -1.18 10.53
CA LYS A 488 42.49 -1.45 11.45
C LYS A 488 42.16 -1.10 12.89
N VAL A 489 41.30 -0.09 13.12
CA VAL A 489 40.89 0.32 14.46
C VAL A 489 39.78 -0.60 14.98
N ASP A 490 38.70 -0.69 14.24
CA ASP A 490 37.56 -1.55 14.55
C ASP A 490 36.66 -1.74 13.33
N LYS A 491 36.44 -3.01 12.95
CA LYS A 491 35.56 -3.36 11.83
C LYS A 491 34.08 -3.03 12.07
N SER A 492 33.67 -2.88 13.33
CA SER A 492 32.28 -2.53 13.67
C SER A 492 31.94 -1.05 13.47
N ILE A 493 32.94 -0.19 13.24
CA ILE A 493 32.71 1.22 12.92
C ILE A 493 32.14 1.28 11.50
N GLU A 494 30.99 1.90 11.32
CA GLU A 494 30.32 2.05 10.05
C GLU A 494 30.70 3.39 9.38
N THR A 495 31.05 3.35 8.10
CA THR A 495 31.24 4.55 7.29
C THR A 495 29.91 5.02 6.72
N ARG A 496 29.81 6.30 6.32
CA ARG A 496 28.63 6.82 5.62
C ARG A 496 28.34 6.03 4.33
N SER A 497 29.36 5.56 3.62
CA SER A 497 29.16 4.75 2.40
C SER A 497 28.58 3.38 2.72
N GLU A 498 29.00 2.74 3.79
CA GLU A 498 28.43 1.46 4.26
C GLU A 498 26.98 1.67 4.73
N ALA A 499 26.70 2.71 5.52
CA ALA A 499 25.35 3.06 5.97
C ALA A 499 24.41 3.36 4.77
N ILE A 500 24.89 4.09 3.75
CA ILE A 500 24.15 4.32 2.51
C ILE A 500 23.85 3.00 1.80
N SER A 501 24.83 2.12 1.71
CA SER A 501 24.67 0.81 1.07
C SER A 501 23.64 -0.03 1.80
N SER A 502 23.74 -0.14 3.13
CA SER A 502 22.82 -0.90 3.99
C SER A 502 21.39 -0.37 3.88
N ILE A 503 21.17 0.94 4.04
CA ILE A 503 19.84 1.55 3.94
C ILE A 503 19.29 1.46 2.52
N SER A 504 20.12 1.65 1.49
CA SER A 504 19.70 1.52 0.09
C SER A 504 19.29 0.10 -0.26
N SER A 505 20.01 -0.90 0.24
CA SER A 505 19.67 -2.30 0.03
C SER A 505 18.34 -2.66 0.70
N LEU A 506 18.16 -2.28 1.97
CA LEU A 506 16.89 -2.45 2.70
C LEU A 506 15.71 -1.79 1.97
N THR A 507 15.86 -0.52 1.61
CA THR A 507 14.81 0.24 0.92
C THR A 507 14.56 -0.32 -0.48
N GLY A 508 15.59 -0.80 -1.17
CA GLY A 508 15.49 -1.46 -2.47
C GLY A 508 14.66 -2.74 -2.40
N ILE A 509 14.89 -3.58 -1.38
CA ILE A 509 14.12 -4.82 -1.16
C ILE A 509 12.66 -4.50 -0.81
N LEU A 510 12.42 -3.54 0.09
CA LEU A 510 11.07 -3.09 0.41
C LEU A 510 10.34 -2.56 -0.84
N LEU A 511 11.01 -1.73 -1.63
CA LEU A 511 10.49 -1.24 -2.91
C LEU A 511 10.15 -2.39 -3.85
N PHE A 512 11.02 -3.39 -3.97
CA PHE A 512 10.79 -4.57 -4.80
C PHE A 512 9.56 -5.36 -4.34
N VAL A 513 9.51 -5.73 -3.05
CA VAL A 513 8.39 -6.51 -2.48
C VAL A 513 7.07 -5.77 -2.64
N THR A 514 7.03 -4.50 -2.27
CA THR A 514 5.81 -3.69 -2.33
C THR A 514 5.38 -3.40 -3.77
N SER A 515 6.31 -3.17 -4.69
CA SER A 515 5.99 -2.97 -6.11
C SER A 515 5.44 -4.26 -6.73
N PHE A 516 6.01 -5.41 -6.40
CA PHE A 516 5.51 -6.69 -6.88
C PHE A 516 4.11 -7.00 -6.34
N LEU A 517 3.88 -6.80 -5.03
CA LEU A 517 2.54 -6.89 -4.43
C LEU A 517 1.56 -5.95 -5.13
N GLY A 518 1.96 -4.70 -5.34
CA GLY A 518 1.13 -3.70 -6.00
C GLY A 518 0.74 -4.09 -7.42
N ILE A 519 1.68 -4.61 -8.22
CA ILE A 519 1.40 -5.09 -9.58
C ILE A 519 0.46 -6.30 -9.54
N THR A 520 0.68 -7.24 -8.61
CA THR A 520 -0.19 -8.41 -8.45
C THR A 520 -1.63 -8.00 -8.12
N PHE A 521 -1.80 -7.05 -7.19
CA PHE A 521 -3.11 -6.54 -6.82
C PHE A 521 -3.76 -5.78 -7.98
N LEU A 522 -3.00 -4.98 -8.71
CA LEU A 522 -3.51 -4.29 -9.90
C LEU A 522 -4.08 -5.28 -10.91
N ILE A 523 -3.33 -6.34 -11.22
CA ILE A 523 -3.80 -7.38 -12.17
C ILE A 523 -5.07 -8.04 -11.64
N ALA A 524 -5.11 -8.41 -10.35
CA ALA A 524 -6.28 -9.01 -9.73
C ALA A 524 -7.52 -8.10 -9.83
N VAL A 525 -7.39 -6.81 -9.47
CA VAL A 525 -8.48 -5.83 -9.57
C VAL A 525 -8.94 -5.67 -11.01
N CYS A 526 -8.02 -5.56 -11.94
CA CYS A 526 -8.33 -5.39 -13.36
C CYS A 526 -9.07 -6.60 -13.93
N CYS A 527 -8.66 -7.83 -13.56
CA CYS A 527 -9.39 -9.05 -13.93
C CYS A 527 -10.80 -9.05 -13.34
N ILE A 528 -10.96 -8.70 -12.06
CA ILE A 528 -12.28 -8.61 -11.40
C ILE A 528 -13.21 -7.66 -12.16
N ILE A 529 -12.74 -6.45 -12.45
CA ILE A 529 -13.54 -5.42 -13.10
C ILE A 529 -13.88 -5.83 -14.54
N TYR A 530 -12.92 -6.43 -15.24
CA TYR A 530 -13.10 -6.89 -16.59
C TYR A 530 -14.15 -8.03 -16.68
N ILE A 531 -14.05 -9.06 -15.83
CA ILE A 531 -15.03 -10.16 -15.77
C ILE A 531 -16.42 -9.60 -15.43
N LYS A 532 -16.50 -8.73 -14.44
CA LYS A 532 -17.75 -8.08 -14.06
C LYS A 532 -18.36 -7.28 -15.19
N GLN A 533 -17.57 -6.52 -15.96
CA GLN A 533 -18.07 -5.70 -17.06
C GLN A 533 -18.64 -6.57 -18.18
N ILE A 534 -18.02 -7.72 -18.46
CA ILE A 534 -18.53 -8.68 -19.44
C ILE A 534 -19.87 -9.25 -18.98
N ASP A 535 -19.94 -9.73 -17.75
CA ASP A 535 -21.16 -10.26 -17.11
C ASP A 535 -22.32 -9.25 -17.20
N GLU A 536 -22.03 -7.99 -16.83
CA GLU A 536 -23.02 -6.91 -16.95
C GLU A 536 -23.44 -6.62 -18.39
N THR A 537 -22.54 -6.76 -19.36
CA THR A 537 -22.85 -6.53 -20.77
C THR A 537 -23.74 -7.63 -21.32
N GLU A 538 -23.46 -8.89 -20.99
CA GLU A 538 -24.28 -10.04 -21.38
C GLU A 538 -25.69 -9.98 -20.76
N ASP A 539 -25.80 -9.63 -19.47
CA ASP A 539 -27.09 -9.42 -18.79
C ASP A 539 -27.96 -8.32 -19.47
N GLU A 540 -27.35 -7.40 -20.21
CA GLU A 540 -28.03 -6.27 -20.86
C GLU A 540 -28.31 -6.46 -22.36
N LEU A 541 -27.89 -7.55 -22.99
CA LEU A 541 -28.08 -7.74 -24.42
C LEU A 541 -29.54 -7.64 -24.84
N GLU A 542 -30.46 -8.18 -24.06
CA GLU A 542 -31.89 -8.08 -24.28
C GLU A 542 -32.37 -6.62 -24.27
N ASN A 543 -31.91 -5.82 -23.31
CA ASN A 543 -32.25 -4.40 -23.23
C ASN A 543 -31.72 -3.62 -24.45
N TYR A 544 -30.48 -3.92 -24.90
CA TYR A 544 -29.93 -3.31 -26.12
C TYR A 544 -30.73 -3.71 -27.37
N SER A 545 -31.22 -4.97 -27.45
CA SER A 545 -32.12 -5.40 -28.53
C SER A 545 -33.43 -4.61 -28.53
N ILE A 546 -34.05 -4.41 -27.36
CA ILE A 546 -35.27 -3.58 -27.24
C ILE A 546 -35.00 -2.15 -27.68
N LEU A 547 -33.89 -1.55 -27.24
CA LEU A 547 -33.51 -0.18 -27.65
C LEU A 547 -33.33 -0.08 -29.17
N ARG A 548 -32.76 -1.11 -29.81
CA ARG A 548 -32.65 -1.17 -31.28
C ARG A 548 -33.99 -1.16 -31.95
N LYS A 549 -34.95 -1.94 -31.45
CA LYS A 549 -36.34 -1.98 -31.95
C LYS A 549 -37.07 -0.64 -31.77
N LEU A 550 -36.71 0.13 -30.73
CA LEU A 550 -37.21 1.48 -30.47
C LEU A 550 -36.55 2.57 -31.35
N GLY A 551 -35.63 2.20 -32.26
CA GLY A 551 -35.00 3.11 -33.22
C GLY A 551 -33.67 3.75 -32.77
N PHE A 552 -33.07 3.32 -31.64
CA PHE A 552 -31.78 3.82 -31.23
C PHE A 552 -30.66 3.35 -32.15
N THR A 553 -29.74 4.25 -32.48
CA THR A 553 -28.61 3.94 -33.34
C THR A 553 -27.49 3.21 -32.57
N GLN A 554 -26.63 2.49 -33.29
CA GLN A 554 -25.44 1.87 -32.68
C GLN A 554 -24.51 2.91 -32.01
N LYS A 555 -24.49 4.16 -32.53
CA LYS A 555 -23.71 5.26 -31.96
C LYS A 555 -24.27 5.68 -30.60
N ASP A 556 -25.58 5.75 -30.45
CA ASP A 556 -26.24 6.11 -29.18
C ASP A 556 -25.99 5.06 -28.11
N MET A 557 -26.15 3.78 -28.49
CA MET A 557 -25.87 2.66 -27.59
C MET A 557 -24.38 2.62 -27.14
N ALA A 558 -23.43 2.86 -28.07
CA ALA A 558 -22.03 2.91 -27.78
C ALA A 558 -21.66 4.12 -26.85
N ARG A 559 -22.36 5.26 -27.02
CA ARG A 559 -22.19 6.43 -26.14
C ARG A 559 -22.69 6.12 -24.74
N GLY A 560 -23.87 5.51 -24.60
CA GLY A 560 -24.40 5.07 -23.30
C GLY A 560 -23.47 4.08 -22.61
N LEU A 561 -22.96 3.08 -23.35
CA LEU A 561 -21.98 2.13 -22.85
C LEU A 561 -20.68 2.81 -22.36
N LYS A 562 -20.17 3.80 -23.11
CA LYS A 562 -18.97 4.55 -22.71
C LYS A 562 -19.17 5.25 -21.34
N PHE A 563 -20.29 5.94 -21.17
CA PHE A 563 -20.61 6.61 -19.89
C PHE A 563 -20.75 5.60 -18.74
N LYS A 564 -21.41 4.46 -19.00
CA LYS A 564 -21.56 3.39 -18.02
C LYS A 564 -20.21 2.85 -17.55
N ILE A 565 -19.32 2.52 -18.49
CA ILE A 565 -17.98 2.00 -18.16
C ILE A 565 -17.16 3.07 -17.44
N MET A 566 -17.19 4.33 -17.93
CA MET A 566 -16.48 5.42 -17.25
C MET A 566 -16.94 5.60 -15.80
N PHE A 567 -18.22 5.39 -15.53
CA PHE A 567 -18.76 5.46 -14.19
C PHE A 567 -18.39 4.24 -13.33
N ASN A 568 -18.58 3.01 -13.87
CA ASN A 568 -18.29 1.76 -13.16
C ASN A 568 -16.80 1.61 -12.80
N PHE A 569 -15.91 2.11 -13.67
CA PHE A 569 -14.46 2.10 -13.43
C PHE A 569 -14.01 3.37 -12.69
N GLY A 570 -14.54 4.52 -13.03
CA GLY A 570 -14.08 5.81 -12.50
C GLY A 570 -14.44 6.02 -11.05
N LEU A 571 -15.66 5.68 -10.63
CA LEU A 571 -16.10 5.95 -9.27
C LEU A 571 -15.31 5.17 -8.21
N PRO A 572 -15.08 3.85 -8.35
CA PRO A 572 -14.18 3.11 -7.45
C PRO A 572 -12.76 3.64 -7.47
N LEU A 573 -12.25 4.04 -8.65
CA LEU A 573 -10.91 4.60 -8.80
C LEU A 573 -10.76 5.91 -8.02
N VAL A 574 -11.71 6.83 -8.12
CA VAL A 574 -11.68 8.12 -7.39
C VAL A 574 -11.64 7.88 -5.88
N ILE A 575 -12.48 6.98 -5.38
CA ILE A 575 -12.49 6.64 -3.94
C ILE A 575 -11.17 5.97 -3.52
N ALA A 576 -10.66 5.04 -4.35
CA ALA A 576 -9.38 4.38 -4.10
C ALA A 576 -8.21 5.36 -4.03
N LEU A 577 -8.12 6.27 -5.00
CA LEU A 577 -7.07 7.29 -5.04
C LEU A 577 -7.19 8.27 -3.86
N SER A 578 -8.41 8.62 -3.47
CA SER A 578 -8.62 9.46 -2.28
C SER A 578 -8.14 8.75 -1.01
N HIS A 579 -8.52 7.48 -0.81
CA HIS A 579 -8.02 6.70 0.34
C HIS A 579 -6.50 6.59 0.34
N ALA A 580 -5.91 6.24 -0.81
CA ALA A 580 -4.46 6.12 -0.96
C ALA A 580 -3.73 7.45 -0.73
N TYR A 581 -4.29 8.57 -1.17
CA TYR A 581 -3.71 9.90 -0.97
C TYR A 581 -3.64 10.26 0.51
N PHE A 582 -4.76 10.15 1.24
CA PHE A 582 -4.77 10.47 2.67
C PHE A 582 -3.91 9.51 3.50
N THR A 583 -3.87 8.22 3.13
CA THR A 583 -2.96 7.24 3.74
C THR A 583 -1.50 7.58 3.47
N SER A 584 -1.17 8.01 2.24
CA SER A 584 0.17 8.46 1.87
C SER A 584 0.60 9.71 2.62
N LEU A 585 -0.31 10.68 2.82
CA LEU A 585 -0.03 11.87 3.62
C LEU A 585 0.25 11.52 5.09
N ALA A 586 -0.50 10.57 5.66
CA ALA A 586 -0.23 10.07 7.02
C ALA A 586 1.15 9.42 7.09
N TYR A 587 1.50 8.56 6.11
CA TYR A 587 2.80 7.90 6.05
C TYR A 587 3.95 8.90 5.84
N MET A 588 3.76 9.90 4.97
CA MET A 588 4.72 10.99 4.78
C MET A 588 5.00 11.73 6.09
N LYS A 589 3.98 12.01 6.88
CA LYS A 589 4.14 12.64 8.20
C LYS A 589 4.92 11.75 9.16
N LEU A 590 4.66 10.42 9.15
CA LEU A 590 5.41 9.48 9.97
C LEU A 590 6.87 9.35 9.52
N MET A 591 7.14 9.40 8.21
CA MET A 591 8.50 9.38 7.63
C MET A 591 9.17 10.75 7.63
N GLY A 592 8.45 11.80 7.98
CA GLY A 592 8.98 13.14 8.04
C GLY A 592 9.34 13.79 6.73
N THR A 593 8.70 13.39 5.65
CA THR A 593 8.90 14.00 4.33
C THR A 593 7.70 14.84 3.93
N THR A 594 7.98 15.93 3.22
CA THR A 594 6.95 16.82 2.64
C THR A 594 6.84 16.68 1.12
N ASN A 595 7.72 15.88 0.51
CA ASN A 595 7.78 15.72 -0.94
C ASN A 595 6.65 14.80 -1.44
N GLN A 596 5.60 15.39 -2.03
CA GLN A 596 4.44 14.67 -2.57
C GLN A 596 4.66 14.15 -4.01
N ILE A 597 5.73 14.52 -4.70
CA ILE A 597 5.98 14.14 -6.10
C ILE A 597 5.91 12.60 -6.29
N PRO A 598 6.54 11.77 -5.44
CA PRO A 598 6.48 10.31 -5.59
C PRO A 598 5.04 9.77 -5.54
N VAL A 599 4.18 10.35 -4.70
CA VAL A 599 2.76 9.96 -4.57
C VAL A 599 2.02 10.22 -5.88
N PHE A 600 2.16 11.43 -6.45
CA PHE A 600 1.49 11.77 -7.69
C PHE A 600 1.99 10.97 -8.90
N ILE A 601 3.28 10.62 -8.95
CA ILE A 601 3.83 9.75 -9.99
C ILE A 601 3.20 8.37 -9.92
N VAL A 602 3.15 7.75 -8.73
CA VAL A 602 2.54 6.43 -8.53
C VAL A 602 1.06 6.45 -8.89
N MET A 603 0.32 7.46 -8.42
CA MET A 603 -1.10 7.62 -8.75
C MET A 603 -1.32 7.78 -10.25
N GLY A 604 -0.50 8.59 -10.93
CA GLY A 604 -0.58 8.78 -12.37
C GLY A 604 -0.33 7.49 -13.15
N LEU A 605 0.71 6.74 -12.77
CA LEU A 605 1.00 5.43 -13.37
C LEU A 605 -0.15 4.44 -13.15
N TYR A 606 -0.71 4.40 -11.94
CA TYR A 606 -1.86 3.54 -11.64
C TYR A 606 -3.08 3.90 -12.49
N ILE A 607 -3.40 5.19 -12.62
CA ILE A 607 -4.50 5.67 -13.47
C ILE A 607 -4.29 5.25 -14.93
N CYS A 608 -3.09 5.39 -15.48
CA CYS A 608 -2.77 4.99 -16.85
C CYS A 608 -2.99 3.47 -17.05
N MET A 609 -2.47 2.64 -16.15
CA MET A 609 -2.65 1.19 -16.23
C MET A 609 -4.12 0.79 -16.10
N TYR A 610 -4.83 1.38 -15.15
CA TYR A 610 -6.26 1.14 -14.92
C TYR A 610 -7.11 1.55 -16.15
N ALA A 611 -6.76 2.66 -16.79
CA ALA A 611 -7.43 3.15 -18.00
C ALA A 611 -7.29 2.19 -19.19
N VAL A 612 -6.13 1.52 -19.34
CA VAL A 612 -5.94 0.49 -20.38
C VAL A 612 -6.98 -0.63 -20.25
N PHE A 613 -7.22 -1.10 -19.01
CA PHE A 613 -8.23 -2.14 -18.78
C PHE A 613 -9.67 -1.62 -18.99
N ALA A 614 -9.95 -0.38 -18.64
CA ALA A 614 -11.25 0.23 -18.93
C ALA A 614 -11.53 0.33 -20.44
N VAL A 615 -10.52 0.70 -21.24
CA VAL A 615 -10.61 0.76 -22.70
C VAL A 615 -10.77 -0.64 -23.31
N THR A 616 -10.04 -1.64 -22.81
CA THR A 616 -10.19 -3.03 -23.29
C THR A 616 -11.58 -3.58 -22.99
N ALA A 617 -12.11 -3.32 -21.77
CA ALA A 617 -13.46 -3.70 -21.38
C ALA A 617 -14.52 -3.01 -22.26
N TYR A 618 -14.34 -1.72 -22.56
CA TYR A 618 -15.23 -0.99 -23.48
C TYR A 618 -15.24 -1.59 -24.90
N ASN A 619 -14.06 -1.85 -25.45
CA ASN A 619 -13.94 -2.41 -26.80
C ASN A 619 -14.56 -3.81 -26.88
N HIS A 620 -14.36 -4.64 -25.86
CA HIS A 620 -14.98 -5.97 -25.80
C HIS A 620 -16.50 -5.87 -25.71
N SER A 621 -17.04 -5.11 -24.75
CA SER A 621 -18.48 -4.93 -24.57
C SER A 621 -19.15 -4.35 -25.83
N LYS A 622 -18.50 -3.38 -26.50
CA LYS A 622 -18.97 -2.82 -27.75
C LYS A 622 -19.05 -3.85 -28.89
N ARG A 623 -18.05 -4.74 -28.98
CA ARG A 623 -18.07 -5.84 -29.96
C ARG A 623 -19.20 -6.82 -29.68
N THR A 624 -19.37 -7.24 -28.43
CA THR A 624 -20.42 -8.15 -27.99
C THR A 624 -21.81 -7.61 -28.34
N ILE A 625 -22.10 -6.35 -28.01
CA ILE A 625 -23.37 -5.69 -28.37
C ILE A 625 -23.57 -5.64 -29.88
N ARG A 626 -22.51 -5.33 -30.66
CA ARG A 626 -22.61 -5.23 -32.12
C ARG A 626 -22.91 -6.57 -32.78
N HIS A 627 -22.40 -7.68 -32.26
CA HIS A 627 -22.60 -9.01 -32.83
C HIS A 627 -23.93 -9.64 -32.42
N SER A 628 -24.54 -9.17 -31.33
CA SER A 628 -25.79 -9.74 -30.79
C SER A 628 -27.06 -8.99 -31.28
N ILE A 629 -26.90 -7.85 -31.95
CA ILE A 629 -27.99 -6.98 -32.45
C ILE A 629 -27.80 -6.72 -33.94
#